data_c0f1ca9679509a8dd5ffb0f4d85ebe51
#
_entry.id   c0f1ca9679509a8dd5ffb0f4d85ebe51
#
_cell.length_a   1.000
_cell.length_b   1.000
_cell.length_c   1.000
_cell.angle_alpha   90.00
_cell.angle_beta   90.00
_cell.angle_gamma   90.00
#
_symmetry.space_group_name_H-M   'P 1'
#
loop_
_entity.id
_entity.type
_entity.pdbx_description
1 polymer ?
#
loop_
_entity_poly.entity_id
_entity_poly.type
_entity_poly.pdbx_seq_one_letter_code
_entity_poly.pdbx_strand_id
1 'polypeptide(L)'
;MKKKDKKEVIYSTDDNSYDFYSSSAEWYESLLLDIANALSFIYIETFRFMDDFVGEKICNALIKKVKEGVKVRLLVDWWGTKTSHAPIKQLMEAGGEVRYFQKFVMSIALFSRNHLRDHRKIVVIDNNVAYIGSANITAYSLSWRESILRIKGDMAKVFNKIFMDNFKIYNK
;
A
#
# COMPACT_ATOMS: atom_id res chain seq x y z
N MET A 1 -2.78 20.65 27.07
CA MET A 1 -2.77 19.34 26.39
C MET A 1 -1.47 18.62 26.75
N LYS A 2 -1.53 17.57 27.56
CA LYS A 2 -0.35 16.75 27.90
C LYS A 2 0.08 15.98 26.65
N LYS A 3 1.32 16.23 26.15
CA LYS A 3 1.98 15.31 25.19
C LYS A 3 2.01 13.92 25.84
N LYS A 4 1.27 12.97 25.31
CA LYS A 4 1.52 11.57 25.62
C LYS A 4 2.89 11.24 25.04
N ASP A 5 3.84 10.93 25.91
CA ASP A 5 5.11 10.37 25.49
C ASP A 5 4.83 9.12 24.67
N LYS A 6 5.06 9.21 23.36
CA LYS A 6 5.03 8.04 22.48
C LYS A 6 6.22 7.18 22.90
N LYS A 7 5.95 6.09 23.58
CA LYS A 7 6.94 5.08 23.88
C LYS A 7 7.54 4.62 22.55
N GLU A 8 8.81 4.91 22.34
CA GLU A 8 9.56 4.42 21.19
C GLU A 8 9.64 2.89 21.32
N VAL A 9 9.05 2.16 20.39
CA VAL A 9 9.07 0.70 20.43
C VAL A 9 10.23 0.27 19.55
N ILE A 10 11.31 -0.18 20.17
CA ILE A 10 12.45 -0.79 19.49
C ILE A 10 12.08 -2.25 19.23
N TYR A 11 12.07 -2.64 17.96
CA TYR A 11 11.81 -4.01 17.54
C TYR A 11 13.15 -4.74 17.32
N SER A 12 13.27 -5.98 17.81
CA SER A 12 14.42 -6.83 17.48
C SER A 12 14.44 -7.14 15.98
N THR A 13 15.63 -7.18 15.42
CA THR A 13 15.84 -7.49 13.99
C THR A 13 16.36 -8.91 13.77
N ASP A 14 16.57 -9.68 14.83
CA ASP A 14 17.32 -10.94 14.78
C ASP A 14 16.62 -12.04 13.96
N ASP A 15 15.27 -12.00 13.89
CA ASP A 15 14.45 -12.98 13.15
C ASP A 15 13.93 -12.46 11.82
N ASN A 16 14.53 -11.40 11.26
CA ASN A 16 14.08 -10.81 10.00
C ASN A 16 15.16 -10.93 8.92
N SER A 17 14.74 -11.14 7.67
CA SER A 17 15.59 -10.98 6.50
C SER A 17 15.19 -9.76 5.69
N TYR A 18 16.17 -9.17 5.00
CA TYR A 18 16.01 -7.91 4.29
C TYR A 18 16.55 -8.01 2.86
N ASP A 19 15.72 -7.67 1.89
CA ASP A 19 16.11 -7.51 0.49
C ASP A 19 15.96 -6.04 0.11
N PHE A 20 17.00 -5.45 -0.46
CA PHE A 20 16.98 -4.07 -0.93
C PHE A 20 16.90 -4.00 -2.44
N TYR A 21 15.94 -3.25 -2.97
CA TYR A 21 15.76 -3.00 -4.40
C TYR A 21 16.09 -1.55 -4.71
N SER A 22 17.03 -1.33 -5.61
CA SER A 22 17.29 -0.02 -6.23
C SER A 22 16.60 0.14 -7.59
N SER A 23 15.98 -0.92 -8.08
CA SER A 23 15.24 -0.99 -9.34
C SER A 23 13.76 -1.20 -9.08
N SER A 24 12.92 -0.32 -9.62
CA SER A 24 11.46 -0.50 -9.54
C SER A 24 10.98 -1.74 -10.27
N ALA A 25 11.65 -2.15 -11.36
CA ALA A 25 11.28 -3.35 -12.11
C ALA A 25 11.51 -4.62 -11.29
N GLU A 26 12.65 -4.76 -10.62
CA GLU A 26 12.95 -5.90 -9.76
C GLU A 26 12.01 -5.99 -8.57
N TRP A 27 11.73 -4.85 -7.93
CA TRP A 27 10.74 -4.77 -6.86
C TRP A 27 9.36 -5.22 -7.33
N TYR A 28 8.93 -4.76 -8.50
CA TYR A 28 7.61 -5.07 -9.05
C TYR A 28 7.43 -6.57 -9.29
N GLU A 29 8.42 -7.25 -9.85
CA GLU A 29 8.38 -8.70 -10.04
C GLU A 29 8.37 -9.44 -8.70
N SER A 30 9.17 -9.01 -7.73
CA SER A 30 9.16 -9.56 -6.37
C SER A 30 7.79 -9.38 -5.70
N LEU A 31 7.18 -8.20 -5.82
CA LEU A 31 5.85 -7.92 -5.28
C LEU A 31 4.78 -8.85 -5.88
N LEU A 32 4.81 -9.06 -7.19
CA LEU A 32 3.88 -9.97 -7.86
C LEU A 32 4.02 -11.42 -7.37
N LEU A 33 5.24 -11.88 -7.13
CA LEU A 33 5.49 -13.20 -6.57
C LEU A 33 4.95 -13.34 -5.14
N ASP A 34 5.16 -12.34 -4.29
CA ASP A 34 4.65 -12.36 -2.93
C ASP A 34 3.11 -12.26 -2.89
N ILE A 35 2.50 -11.45 -3.78
CA ILE A 35 1.04 -11.42 -3.95
C ILE A 35 0.52 -12.81 -4.36
N ALA A 36 1.17 -13.48 -5.31
CA ALA A 36 0.75 -14.80 -5.77
C ALA A 36 0.80 -15.85 -4.66
N ASN A 37 1.74 -15.72 -3.72
CA ASN A 37 1.94 -16.65 -2.60
C ASN A 37 1.14 -16.29 -1.33
N ALA A 38 0.40 -15.19 -1.33
CA ALA A 38 -0.40 -14.76 -0.17
C ALA A 38 -1.49 -15.78 0.17
N LEU A 39 -1.67 -16.04 1.47
CA LEU A 39 -2.61 -17.06 1.97
C LEU A 39 -3.78 -16.47 2.75
N SER A 40 -3.58 -15.35 3.45
CA SER A 40 -4.56 -14.79 4.38
C SER A 40 -4.96 -13.37 4.03
N PHE A 41 -4.00 -12.48 3.82
CA PHE A 41 -4.32 -11.10 3.48
C PHE A 41 -3.19 -10.37 2.73
N ILE A 42 -3.59 -9.35 1.96
CA ILE A 42 -2.71 -8.40 1.26
C ILE A 42 -3.23 -6.99 1.56
N TYR A 43 -2.40 -6.15 2.17
CA TYR A 43 -2.70 -4.76 2.47
C TYR A 43 -1.70 -3.85 1.76
N ILE A 44 -2.21 -2.87 1.01
CA ILE A 44 -1.39 -1.93 0.22
C ILE A 44 -1.80 -0.50 0.57
N GLU A 45 -0.83 0.32 0.95
CA GLU A 45 -0.94 1.77 1.09
C GLU A 45 0.01 2.41 0.09
N THR A 46 -0.50 3.25 -0.80
CA THR A 46 0.33 3.90 -1.83
C THR A 46 -0.21 5.27 -2.21
N PHE A 47 0.71 6.18 -2.56
CA PHE A 47 0.33 7.50 -3.03
C PHE A 47 -0.30 7.45 -4.42
N ARG A 48 0.27 6.64 -5.35
CA ARG A 48 -0.26 6.48 -6.71
C ARG A 48 -0.48 5.02 -7.05
N PHE A 49 -1.66 4.76 -7.56
CA PHE A 49 -2.04 3.51 -8.20
C PHE A 49 -2.65 3.87 -9.56
N MET A 50 -1.93 3.68 -10.66
CA MET A 50 -2.33 4.18 -11.96
C MET A 50 -3.06 3.14 -12.81
N ASP A 51 -3.90 3.64 -13.72
CA ASP A 51 -4.59 2.86 -14.75
C ASP A 51 -3.65 2.70 -15.96
N ASP A 52 -2.64 1.88 -15.74
CA ASP A 52 -1.63 1.51 -16.74
C ASP A 52 -1.33 0.01 -16.59
N PHE A 53 -0.50 -0.53 -17.47
CA PHE A 53 -0.24 -1.97 -17.48
C PHE A 53 0.32 -2.53 -16.16
N VAL A 54 1.02 -1.71 -15.35
CA VAL A 54 1.52 -2.09 -14.02
C VAL A 54 0.36 -2.17 -13.03
N GLY A 55 -0.46 -1.12 -12.97
CA GLY A 55 -1.64 -1.10 -12.11
C GLY A 55 -2.64 -2.18 -12.47
N GLU A 56 -2.90 -2.40 -13.77
CA GLU A 56 -3.75 -3.50 -14.24
C GLU A 56 -3.23 -4.87 -13.81
N LYS A 57 -1.94 -5.13 -14.00
CA LYS A 57 -1.34 -6.44 -13.66
C LYS A 57 -1.38 -6.70 -12.15
N ILE A 58 -1.06 -5.69 -11.33
CA ILE A 58 -1.21 -5.79 -9.86
C ILE A 58 -2.69 -6.00 -9.49
N CYS A 59 -3.60 -5.22 -10.06
CA CYS A 59 -5.02 -5.32 -9.76
C CYS A 59 -5.57 -6.71 -10.10
N ASN A 60 -5.22 -7.26 -11.26
CA ASN A 60 -5.62 -8.60 -11.67
C ASN A 60 -5.09 -9.68 -10.71
N ALA A 61 -3.84 -9.54 -10.24
CA ALA A 61 -3.29 -10.43 -9.23
C ALA A 61 -4.06 -10.33 -7.89
N LEU A 62 -4.39 -9.12 -7.46
CA LEU A 62 -5.19 -8.90 -6.25
C LEU A 62 -6.61 -9.46 -6.38
N ILE A 63 -7.28 -9.25 -7.53
CA ILE A 63 -8.62 -9.81 -7.81
C ILE A 63 -8.59 -11.33 -7.77
N LYS A 64 -7.56 -11.95 -8.35
CA LYS A 64 -7.39 -13.40 -8.27
C LYS A 64 -7.33 -13.85 -6.81
N LYS A 65 -6.56 -13.17 -5.98
CA LYS A 65 -6.43 -13.47 -4.54
C LYS A 65 -7.73 -13.28 -3.77
N VAL A 66 -8.50 -12.24 -4.06
CA VAL A 66 -9.85 -12.05 -3.47
C VAL A 66 -10.74 -13.26 -3.81
N LYS A 67 -10.74 -13.73 -5.05
CA LYS A 67 -11.50 -14.92 -5.46
C LYS A 67 -11.03 -16.21 -4.79
N GLU A 68 -9.76 -16.28 -4.37
CA GLU A 68 -9.20 -17.38 -3.59
C GLU A 68 -9.51 -17.25 -2.07
N GLY A 69 -10.23 -16.20 -1.64
CA GLY A 69 -10.60 -15.97 -0.25
C GLY A 69 -9.59 -15.14 0.56
N VAL A 70 -8.52 -14.64 -0.07
CA VAL A 70 -7.53 -13.77 0.57
C VAL A 70 -8.12 -12.38 0.77
N LYS A 71 -7.95 -11.82 1.96
CA LYS A 71 -8.46 -10.48 2.29
C LYS A 71 -7.57 -9.40 1.67
N VAL A 72 -8.11 -8.60 0.75
CA VAL A 72 -7.37 -7.51 0.11
C VAL A 72 -7.87 -6.15 0.60
N ARG A 73 -6.95 -5.29 1.05
CA ARG A 73 -7.20 -3.89 1.44
C ARG A 73 -6.26 -2.95 0.73
N LEU A 74 -6.82 -1.89 0.16
CA LEU A 74 -6.07 -0.86 -0.55
C LEU A 74 -6.40 0.51 0.05
N LEU A 75 -5.38 1.25 0.49
CA LEU A 75 -5.47 2.66 0.87
C LEU A 75 -4.66 3.48 -0.14
N VAL A 76 -5.33 4.37 -0.87
CA VAL A 76 -4.70 5.21 -1.90
C VAL A 76 -4.95 6.68 -1.63
N ASP A 77 -3.99 7.52 -1.99
CA ASP A 77 -4.21 8.97 -1.98
C ASP A 77 -5.15 9.36 -3.13
N TRP A 78 -6.21 10.12 -2.81
CA TRP A 78 -7.21 10.54 -3.80
C TRP A 78 -6.59 11.34 -4.95
N TRP A 79 -5.69 12.27 -4.64
CA TRP A 79 -5.07 13.12 -5.66
C TRP A 79 -4.03 12.37 -6.49
N GLY A 80 -3.25 11.54 -5.85
CA GLY A 80 -2.25 10.72 -6.52
C GLY A 80 -2.85 9.71 -7.51
N THR A 81 -4.10 9.29 -7.24
CA THR A 81 -4.81 8.25 -7.99
C THR A 81 -5.98 8.80 -8.84
N LYS A 82 -6.14 10.13 -8.93
CA LYS A 82 -7.32 10.83 -9.48
C LYS A 82 -7.71 10.44 -10.92
N THR A 83 -6.79 9.96 -11.72
CA THR A 83 -7.04 9.59 -13.14
C THR A 83 -7.31 8.11 -13.33
N SER A 84 -7.33 7.33 -12.27
CA SER A 84 -7.21 5.88 -12.36
C SER A 84 -8.25 5.18 -11.50
N HIS A 85 -9.42 4.96 -12.07
CA HIS A 85 -10.48 4.32 -11.31
C HIS A 85 -10.89 2.93 -11.82
N ALA A 86 -10.59 2.55 -13.07
CA ALA A 86 -11.08 1.31 -13.65
C ALA A 86 -10.52 0.06 -12.93
N PRO A 87 -9.19 -0.12 -12.72
CA PRO A 87 -8.68 -1.29 -12.01
C PRO A 87 -9.14 -1.34 -10.55
N ILE A 88 -9.17 -0.19 -9.86
CA ILE A 88 -9.62 -0.11 -8.47
C ILE A 88 -11.10 -0.46 -8.35
N LYS A 89 -11.94 -0.01 -9.28
CA LYS A 89 -13.35 -0.34 -9.32
C LYS A 89 -13.56 -1.84 -9.49
N GLN A 90 -12.84 -2.48 -10.41
CA GLN A 90 -12.87 -3.93 -10.60
C GLN A 90 -12.46 -4.70 -9.34
N LEU A 91 -11.44 -4.21 -8.62
CA LEU A 91 -11.04 -4.81 -7.34
C LEU A 91 -12.16 -4.72 -6.31
N MET A 92 -12.83 -3.56 -6.20
CA MET A 92 -13.97 -3.38 -5.30
C MET A 92 -15.14 -4.29 -5.67
N GLU A 93 -15.47 -4.42 -6.95
CA GLU A 93 -16.51 -5.30 -7.47
C GLU A 93 -16.21 -6.78 -7.19
N ALA A 94 -14.93 -7.15 -7.17
CA ALA A 94 -14.49 -8.48 -6.80
C ALA A 94 -14.55 -8.76 -5.28
N GLY A 95 -14.75 -7.74 -4.45
CA GLY A 95 -14.81 -7.86 -2.98
C GLY A 95 -13.61 -7.29 -2.21
N GLY A 96 -12.68 -6.63 -2.89
CA GLY A 96 -11.59 -5.91 -2.24
C GLY A 96 -12.08 -4.67 -1.47
N GLU A 97 -11.51 -4.41 -0.31
CA GLU A 97 -11.81 -3.21 0.48
C GLU A 97 -10.88 -2.06 0.07
N VAL A 98 -11.43 -0.98 -0.50
CA VAL A 98 -10.64 0.19 -0.90
C VAL A 98 -11.06 1.42 -0.12
N ARG A 99 -10.08 2.19 0.36
CA ARG A 99 -10.28 3.49 1.02
C ARG A 99 -9.39 4.54 0.39
N TYR A 100 -9.86 5.79 0.45
CA TYR A 100 -9.16 6.93 -0.11
C TYR A 100 -8.71 7.87 1.00
N PHE A 101 -7.43 8.19 1.01
CA PHE A 101 -6.91 9.29 1.81
C PHE A 101 -7.43 10.61 1.23
N GLN A 102 -8.11 11.40 2.06
CA GLN A 102 -8.68 12.71 1.69
C GLN A 102 -9.45 12.71 0.37
N LYS A 103 -10.53 11.93 0.28
CA LYS A 103 -11.51 12.08 -0.78
C LYS A 103 -11.98 13.53 -0.84
N PHE A 104 -11.86 14.18 -1.98
CA PHE A 104 -12.25 15.57 -2.17
C PHE A 104 -13.74 15.76 -1.88
N VAL A 105 -14.07 16.41 -0.76
CA VAL A 105 -15.41 16.92 -0.48
C VAL A 105 -15.36 18.42 -0.79
N MET A 106 -16.15 18.86 -1.77
CA MET A 106 -16.27 20.26 -2.14
C MET A 106 -16.97 21.02 -1.01
N SER A 107 -16.21 21.57 -0.08
CA SER A 107 -16.65 22.44 0.98
C SER A 107 -15.92 23.78 0.89
N ILE A 108 -16.63 24.85 1.19
CA ILE A 108 -16.18 26.26 1.10
C ILE A 108 -14.99 26.56 2.05
N ALA A 109 -14.63 25.65 2.94
CA ALA A 109 -13.43 25.75 3.79
C ALA A 109 -12.11 25.46 3.04
N LEU A 110 -12.02 25.86 1.82
CA LEU A 110 -11.08 25.42 0.76
C LEU A 110 -9.65 25.90 0.92
N PHE A 111 -9.31 26.74 1.90
CA PHE A 111 -8.01 27.44 1.83
C PHE A 111 -6.95 27.01 2.84
N SER A 112 -7.22 26.14 3.82
CA SER A 112 -6.23 25.98 4.88
C SER A 112 -5.75 24.55 5.23
N ARG A 113 -6.38 23.46 4.75
CA ARG A 113 -6.00 22.09 5.15
C ARG A 113 -5.96 21.03 4.03
N ASN A 114 -6.22 21.37 2.79
CA ASN A 114 -6.33 20.41 1.67
C ASN A 114 -4.98 20.00 1.03
N HIS A 115 -3.85 20.31 1.64
CA HIS A 115 -2.52 19.96 1.11
C HIS A 115 -1.90 18.71 1.75
N LEU A 116 -2.54 18.14 2.76
CA LEU A 116 -2.07 16.89 3.33
C LEU A 116 -2.22 15.76 2.31
N ARG A 117 -1.16 14.99 2.13
CA ARG A 117 -1.11 13.83 1.24
C ARG A 117 -0.61 12.63 2.00
N ASP A 118 -1.10 11.46 1.64
CA ASP A 118 -0.49 10.23 2.09
C ASP A 118 0.60 9.83 1.11
N HIS A 119 1.85 10.06 1.49
CA HIS A 119 3.00 9.74 0.66
C HIS A 119 3.67 8.42 1.04
N ARG A 120 3.07 7.65 1.93
CA ARG A 120 3.58 6.33 2.31
C ARG A 120 3.37 5.33 1.20
N LYS A 121 4.31 4.38 1.10
CA LYS A 121 4.20 3.20 0.26
C LYS A 121 4.56 2.02 1.14
N ILE A 122 3.52 1.29 1.53
CA ILE A 122 3.62 0.15 2.43
C ILE A 122 2.83 -1.00 1.80
N VAL A 123 3.44 -2.15 1.70
CA VAL A 123 2.71 -3.40 1.41
C VAL A 123 2.93 -4.34 2.58
N VAL A 124 1.89 -5.03 3.01
CA VAL A 124 1.99 -6.08 4.04
C VAL A 124 1.23 -7.31 3.58
N ILE A 125 1.89 -8.46 3.65
CA ILE A 125 1.33 -9.75 3.25
C ILE A 125 1.49 -10.72 4.42
N ASP A 126 0.39 -11.28 4.89
CA ASP A 126 0.30 -12.38 5.86
C ASP A 126 1.06 -12.18 7.19
N ASN A 127 1.32 -10.94 7.61
CA ASN A 127 2.21 -10.63 8.76
C ASN A 127 3.63 -11.21 8.63
N ASN A 128 4.03 -11.61 7.46
CA ASN A 128 5.32 -12.25 7.22
C ASN A 128 6.19 -11.46 6.23
N VAL A 129 5.57 -10.75 5.29
CA VAL A 129 6.29 -9.90 4.32
C VAL A 129 5.79 -8.48 4.42
N ALA A 130 6.71 -7.52 4.44
CA ALA A 130 6.40 -6.11 4.26
C ALA A 130 7.33 -5.47 3.24
N TYR A 131 6.81 -4.52 2.47
CA TYR A 131 7.60 -3.61 1.63
C TYR A 131 7.39 -2.19 2.10
N ILE A 132 8.48 -1.45 2.19
CA ILE A 132 8.48 0.00 2.45
C ILE A 132 9.44 0.68 1.49
N GLY A 133 9.11 1.88 1.06
CA GLY A 133 10.04 2.61 0.17
C GLY A 133 9.39 3.75 -0.57
N SER A 134 10.01 4.10 -1.70
CA SER A 134 9.63 5.26 -2.51
C SER A 134 8.75 4.92 -3.72
N ALA A 135 8.72 3.65 -4.17
CA ALA A 135 8.04 3.25 -5.41
C ALA A 135 6.51 3.29 -5.33
N ASN A 136 5.90 3.82 -6.38
CA ASN A 136 4.46 3.79 -6.61
C ASN A 136 4.08 2.66 -7.57
N ILE A 137 2.79 2.34 -7.65
CA ILE A 137 2.25 1.35 -8.59
C ILE A 137 1.90 2.06 -9.90
N THR A 138 2.92 2.26 -10.74
CA THR A 138 2.81 3.00 -12.01
C THR A 138 3.84 2.52 -13.02
N ALA A 139 3.46 2.48 -14.30
CA ALA A 139 4.35 2.04 -15.38
C ALA A 139 5.51 3.02 -15.63
N TYR A 140 5.26 4.33 -15.54
CA TYR A 140 6.29 5.33 -15.81
C TYR A 140 7.46 5.28 -14.81
N SER A 141 7.24 4.77 -13.60
CA SER A 141 8.30 4.66 -12.59
C SER A 141 9.13 3.38 -12.70
N LEU A 142 8.79 2.44 -13.59
CA LEU A 142 9.55 1.17 -13.72
C LEU A 142 11.03 1.37 -14.09
N SER A 143 11.33 2.43 -14.85
CA SER A 143 12.71 2.79 -15.21
C SER A 143 13.44 3.63 -14.15
N TRP A 144 12.75 4.00 -13.06
CA TRP A 144 13.33 4.83 -12.02
C TRP A 144 14.21 4.03 -11.07
N ARG A 145 15.18 4.72 -10.51
CA ARG A 145 15.92 4.24 -9.36
C ARG A 145 15.15 4.63 -8.11
N GLU A 146 14.77 3.63 -7.34
CA GLU A 146 14.00 3.78 -6.13
C GLU A 146 14.76 3.17 -4.95
N SER A 147 14.27 3.37 -3.76
CA SER A 147 14.80 2.71 -2.57
C SER A 147 13.65 1.97 -1.91
N ILE A 148 13.63 0.66 -2.08
CA ILE A 148 12.59 -0.20 -1.53
C ILE A 148 13.25 -1.29 -0.70
N LEU A 149 12.74 -1.48 0.50
CA LEU A 149 13.13 -2.55 1.40
C LEU A 149 12.00 -3.57 1.50
N ARG A 150 12.29 -4.82 1.17
CA ARG A 150 11.45 -5.97 1.49
C ARG A 150 11.94 -6.56 2.81
N ILE A 151 11.03 -6.79 3.71
CA ILE A 151 11.28 -7.33 5.05
C ILE A 151 10.48 -8.63 5.16
N LYS A 152 11.14 -9.72 5.52
CA LYS A 152 10.47 -10.99 5.79
C LYS A 152 10.72 -11.37 7.24
N GLY A 153 9.64 -11.59 8.00
CA GLY A 153 9.67 -11.94 9.41
C GLY A 153 8.74 -11.07 10.26
N ASP A 154 8.95 -11.07 11.56
CA ASP A 154 8.04 -10.48 12.57
C ASP A 154 7.89 -8.97 12.47
N MET A 155 8.86 -8.26 11.88
CA MET A 155 8.75 -6.83 11.61
C MET A 155 7.56 -6.49 10.70
N ALA A 156 7.11 -7.41 9.84
CA ALA A 156 5.92 -7.21 9.02
C ALA A 156 4.65 -6.94 9.86
N LYS A 157 4.57 -7.48 11.08
CA LYS A 157 3.45 -7.23 12.02
C LYS A 157 3.37 -5.76 12.45
N VAL A 158 4.51 -5.09 12.53
CA VAL A 158 4.58 -3.66 12.85
C VAL A 158 3.94 -2.84 11.73
N PHE A 159 4.32 -3.12 10.47
CA PHE A 159 3.77 -2.45 9.31
C PHE A 159 2.28 -2.76 9.13
N ASN A 160 1.83 -3.97 9.47
CA ASN A 160 0.40 -4.28 9.52
C ASN A 160 -0.33 -3.36 10.52
N LYS A 161 0.22 -3.19 11.72
CA LYS A 161 -0.40 -2.28 12.71
C LYS A 161 -0.46 -0.85 12.18
N ILE A 162 0.62 -0.34 11.59
CA ILE A 162 0.68 1.00 10.99
C ILE A 162 -0.39 1.14 9.90
N PHE A 163 -0.45 0.20 8.95
CA PHE A 163 -1.45 0.19 7.90
C PHE A 163 -2.87 0.20 8.49
N MET A 164 -3.16 -0.68 9.43
CA MET A 164 -4.49 -0.82 10.01
C MET A 164 -4.93 0.41 10.80
N ASP A 165 -4.02 1.08 11.50
CA ASP A 165 -4.31 2.32 12.21
C ASP A 165 -4.67 3.44 11.21
N ASN A 166 -3.97 3.51 10.06
CA ASN A 166 -4.31 4.43 8.98
C ASN A 166 -5.62 4.05 8.29
N PHE A 167 -5.76 2.80 7.90
CA PHE A 167 -6.93 2.33 7.16
C PHE A 167 -8.25 2.58 7.92
N LYS A 168 -8.26 2.52 9.26
CA LYS A 168 -9.43 2.79 10.09
C LYS A 168 -9.88 4.24 10.07
N ILE A 169 -8.96 5.17 9.84
CA ILE A 169 -9.24 6.62 9.89
C ILE A 169 -10.02 7.06 8.65
N TYR A 170 -9.78 6.44 7.50
CA TYR A 170 -10.34 6.87 6.21
C TYR A 170 -11.54 6.01 5.84
N ASN A 171 -12.63 6.69 5.47
CA ASN A 171 -13.86 6.05 5.04
C ASN A 171 -13.80 5.60 3.57
N LYS A 172 -14.71 4.70 3.23
CA LYS A 172 -14.90 4.20 1.85
C LYS A 172 -15.28 5.30 0.87
#